data_8aca189b50a13a1b842afa485322b409
#
_entry.id   8aca189b50a13a1b842afa485322b409
#
_cell.length_a   1.000
_cell.length_b   1.000
_cell.length_c   1.000
_cell.angle_alpha   90.00
_cell.angle_beta   90.00
_cell.angle_gamma   90.00
#
_symmetry.space_group_name_H-M   'P 1'
#
loop_
_entity.id
_entity.type
_entity.pdbx_description
1 polymer ?
#
loop_
_entity_poly.entity_id
_entity_poly.type
_entity_poly.pdbx_seq_one_letter_code
_entity_poly.pdbx_strand_id
1 'polypeptide(L)'
;MLDFAANRRRMVDNQIRTADVTHRPLLAAFDSLGREEFLPEKLKAFAYSDRHLEIARVEATGEVRQALAPVLVARMLQAIEPIHGAKALHVACGSCYASAIMAKLGAEVVALDEDGKLLDMGEAALTSVGITSVKRIVGALGDGVAAEAPFDVIFIEGAYQKRPSGLLAQLAEGGRLIGVAGVGRAAQVMLEVKADGVSTGRPVFDASAPLLAAFAAAPHFAF
;
A
#
# COMPACT_ATOMS: atom_id res chain seq x y z
N MET A 1 2.57 -15.24 26.46
CA MET A 1 3.26 -14.97 25.18
C MET A 1 2.19 -14.78 24.12
N LEU A 2 2.28 -13.74 23.27
CA LEU A 2 1.33 -13.54 22.17
C LEU A 2 1.53 -14.63 21.12
N ASP A 3 0.46 -15.32 20.75
CA ASP A 3 0.48 -16.29 19.66
C ASP A 3 0.15 -15.52 18.35
N PHE A 4 1.19 -15.03 17.71
CA PHE A 4 1.06 -14.27 16.45
C PHE A 4 0.49 -15.12 15.32
N ALA A 5 0.83 -16.41 15.25
CA ALA A 5 0.31 -17.29 14.20
C ALA A 5 -1.21 -17.50 14.33
N ALA A 6 -1.71 -17.75 15.55
CA ALA A 6 -3.14 -17.85 15.79
C ALA A 6 -3.86 -16.54 15.53
N ASN A 7 -3.28 -15.39 15.92
CA ASN A 7 -3.88 -14.08 15.68
C ASN A 7 -3.93 -13.73 14.19
N ARG A 8 -2.88 -14.07 13.42
CA ARG A 8 -2.83 -13.92 11.97
C ARG A 8 -3.94 -14.71 11.29
N ARG A 9 -4.10 -15.98 11.65
CA ARG A 9 -5.18 -16.83 11.11
C ARG A 9 -6.55 -16.25 11.43
N ARG A 10 -6.77 -15.78 12.67
CA ARG A 10 -8.03 -15.12 13.05
C ARG A 10 -8.29 -13.84 12.24
N MET A 11 -7.26 -13.03 11.98
CA MET A 11 -7.38 -11.86 11.09
C MET A 11 -7.83 -12.28 9.69
N VAL A 12 -7.20 -13.29 9.10
CA VAL A 12 -7.59 -13.77 7.76
C VAL A 12 -9.02 -14.29 7.75
N ASP A 13 -9.39 -15.14 8.70
CA ASP A 13 -10.69 -15.83 8.70
C ASP A 13 -11.84 -14.91 9.14
N ASN A 14 -11.62 -14.05 10.14
CA ASN A 14 -12.70 -13.29 10.77
C ASN A 14 -12.77 -11.81 10.38
N GLN A 15 -11.74 -11.28 9.71
CA GLN A 15 -11.71 -9.90 9.26
C GLN A 15 -11.61 -9.83 7.73
N ILE A 16 -10.58 -10.44 7.12
CA ILE A 16 -10.32 -10.30 5.68
C ILE A 16 -11.37 -11.05 4.86
N ARG A 17 -11.65 -12.31 5.17
CA ARG A 17 -12.66 -13.11 4.45
C ARG A 17 -14.07 -12.53 4.59
N THR A 18 -14.41 -12.03 5.75
CA THR A 18 -15.75 -11.44 6.03
C THR A 18 -15.93 -10.06 5.38
N ALA A 19 -14.85 -9.46 4.87
CA ALA A 19 -14.86 -8.22 4.10
C ALA A 19 -14.83 -8.45 2.57
N ASP A 20 -15.40 -9.56 2.11
CA ASP A 20 -15.52 -9.95 0.70
C ASP A 20 -14.18 -10.18 -0.03
N VAL A 21 -13.11 -10.48 0.68
CA VAL A 21 -11.86 -10.91 0.07
C VAL A 21 -11.92 -12.42 -0.18
N THR A 22 -11.97 -12.80 -1.47
CA THR A 22 -12.19 -14.18 -1.90
C THR A 22 -11.01 -14.76 -2.70
N HIS A 23 -10.07 -13.92 -3.12
CA HIS A 23 -8.90 -14.33 -3.90
C HIS A 23 -7.97 -15.21 -3.06
N ARG A 24 -7.99 -16.52 -3.33
CA ARG A 24 -7.29 -17.53 -2.52
C ARG A 24 -5.78 -17.30 -2.40
N PRO A 25 -5.03 -16.99 -3.47
CA PRO A 25 -3.60 -16.68 -3.35
C PRO A 25 -3.33 -15.49 -2.42
N LEU A 26 -4.15 -14.44 -2.47
CA LEU A 26 -4.03 -13.27 -1.61
C LEU A 26 -4.27 -13.65 -0.13
N LEU A 27 -5.32 -14.42 0.16
CA LEU A 27 -5.58 -14.92 1.51
C LEU A 27 -4.42 -15.77 2.04
N ALA A 28 -3.83 -16.63 1.20
CA ALA A 28 -2.67 -17.43 1.55
C ALA A 28 -1.43 -16.57 1.81
N ALA A 29 -1.22 -15.49 1.03
CA ALA A 29 -0.14 -14.53 1.27
C ALA A 29 -0.29 -13.85 2.64
N PHE A 30 -1.50 -13.37 2.99
CA PHE A 30 -1.78 -12.79 4.31
C PHE A 30 -1.60 -13.80 5.46
N ASP A 31 -1.97 -15.06 5.28
CA ASP A 31 -1.80 -16.10 6.31
C ASP A 31 -0.34 -16.53 6.48
N SER A 32 0.50 -16.39 5.44
CA SER A 32 1.91 -16.81 5.48
C SER A 32 2.87 -15.74 5.98
N LEU A 33 2.50 -14.45 5.95
CA LEU A 33 3.38 -13.33 6.30
C LEU A 33 3.05 -12.77 7.69
N GLY A 34 4.04 -12.79 8.59
CA GLY A 34 3.93 -12.16 9.90
C GLY A 34 3.93 -10.64 9.79
N ARG A 35 2.76 -9.98 9.95
CA ARG A 35 2.67 -8.53 9.90
C ARG A 35 3.43 -7.86 11.04
N GLU A 36 3.59 -8.53 12.18
CA GLU A 36 4.40 -8.09 13.33
C GLU A 36 5.86 -7.81 12.98
N GLU A 37 6.41 -8.49 11.97
CA GLU A 37 7.78 -8.27 11.52
C GLU A 37 7.96 -6.90 10.84
N PHE A 38 6.89 -6.34 10.29
CA PHE A 38 6.86 -5.05 9.60
C PHE A 38 6.46 -3.88 10.51
N LEU A 39 6.38 -4.08 11.82
CA LEU A 39 5.94 -3.07 12.78
C LEU A 39 7.02 -2.81 13.83
N PRO A 40 7.13 -1.56 14.32
CA PRO A 40 7.93 -1.25 15.49
C PRO A 40 7.53 -2.12 16.68
N GLU A 41 8.47 -2.49 17.53
CA GLU A 41 8.27 -3.41 18.67
C GLU A 41 7.04 -3.06 19.52
N LYS A 42 6.87 -1.77 19.83
CA LYS A 42 5.72 -1.27 20.62
C LYS A 42 4.35 -1.49 19.97
N LEU A 43 4.30 -1.78 18.66
CA LEU A 43 3.07 -1.97 17.89
C LEU A 43 2.80 -3.44 17.55
N LYS A 44 3.74 -4.34 17.76
CA LYS A 44 3.58 -5.77 17.41
C LYS A 44 2.34 -6.41 18.03
N ALA A 45 1.99 -6.04 19.25
CA ALA A 45 0.78 -6.53 19.91
C ALA A 45 -0.52 -6.18 19.16
N PHE A 46 -0.50 -5.14 18.33
CA PHE A 46 -1.65 -4.66 17.53
C PHE A 46 -1.57 -5.09 16.07
N ALA A 47 -0.59 -5.90 15.67
CA ALA A 47 -0.33 -6.26 14.28
C ALA A 47 -1.56 -6.79 13.55
N TYR A 48 -2.44 -7.48 14.23
CA TYR A 48 -3.61 -8.17 13.66
C TYR A 48 -4.94 -7.48 13.99
N SER A 49 -4.88 -6.25 14.52
CA SER A 49 -6.08 -5.41 14.65
C SER A 49 -6.40 -4.73 13.32
N ASP A 50 -7.69 -4.59 13.00
CA ASP A 50 -8.12 -3.89 11.79
C ASP A 50 -8.14 -2.37 12.01
N ARG A 51 -6.95 -1.82 12.23
CA ARG A 51 -6.71 -0.38 12.43
C ARG A 51 -5.49 0.09 11.69
N HIS A 52 -5.46 1.36 11.28
CA HIS A 52 -4.23 2.03 10.87
C HIS A 52 -3.31 2.19 12.09
N LEU A 53 -2.03 1.92 11.90
CA LEU A 53 -1.03 1.99 12.97
C LEU A 53 0.05 3.01 12.61
N GLU A 54 0.27 4.00 13.48
CA GLU A 54 1.31 5.02 13.31
C GLU A 54 2.70 4.39 13.50
N ILE A 55 3.38 4.09 12.39
CA ILE A 55 4.66 3.38 12.40
C ILE A 55 5.86 4.30 12.55
N ALA A 56 5.78 5.52 12.02
CA ALA A 56 6.85 6.51 12.09
C ALA A 56 6.31 7.93 11.88
N ARG A 57 7.20 8.89 12.10
CA ARG A 57 7.03 10.27 11.65
C ARG A 57 8.17 10.58 10.68
N VAL A 58 7.81 10.92 9.44
CA VAL A 58 8.75 11.28 8.37
C VAL A 58 9.56 12.50 8.81
N GLU A 59 10.88 12.38 8.88
CA GLU A 59 11.75 13.41 9.45
C GLU A 59 11.70 14.71 8.63
N ALA A 60 11.67 14.60 7.31
CA ALA A 60 11.70 15.76 6.42
C ALA A 60 10.40 16.60 6.45
N THR A 61 9.25 15.98 6.63
CA THR A 61 7.93 16.64 6.51
C THR A 61 7.17 16.72 7.83
N GLY A 62 7.55 15.94 8.85
CA GLY A 62 6.79 15.76 10.08
C GLY A 62 5.50 14.94 9.90
N GLU A 63 5.23 14.43 8.69
CA GLU A 63 4.08 13.60 8.39
C GLU A 63 4.10 12.29 9.19
N VAL A 64 2.94 11.87 9.68
CA VAL A 64 2.80 10.57 10.33
C VAL A 64 2.56 9.50 9.28
N ARG A 65 3.53 8.60 9.12
CA ARG A 65 3.37 7.43 8.27
C ARG A 65 2.64 6.33 9.02
N GLN A 66 1.62 5.78 8.39
CA GLN A 66 0.80 4.73 8.99
C GLN A 66 0.84 3.46 8.11
N ALA A 67 0.94 2.32 8.75
CA ALA A 67 0.59 1.05 8.11
C ALA A 67 -0.93 0.93 8.06
N LEU A 68 -1.51 0.78 6.88
CA LEU A 68 -2.96 0.71 6.71
C LEU A 68 -3.55 -0.54 7.38
N ALA A 69 -4.83 -0.46 7.75
CA ALA A 69 -5.59 -1.60 8.28
C ALA A 69 -5.51 -2.80 7.31
N PRO A 70 -5.32 -4.04 7.83
CA PRO A 70 -5.17 -5.22 6.99
C PRO A 70 -6.31 -5.46 6.01
N VAL A 71 -7.54 -5.22 6.43
CA VAL A 71 -8.73 -5.38 5.59
C VAL A 71 -8.72 -4.39 4.43
N LEU A 72 -8.33 -3.13 4.65
CA LEU A 72 -8.22 -2.14 3.58
C LEU A 72 -7.16 -2.55 2.56
N VAL A 73 -5.96 -2.95 3.01
CA VAL A 73 -4.89 -3.42 2.13
C VAL A 73 -5.36 -4.64 1.31
N ALA A 74 -6.02 -5.61 1.95
CA ALA A 74 -6.49 -6.82 1.28
C ALA A 74 -7.55 -6.53 0.21
N ARG A 75 -8.52 -5.66 0.51
CA ARG A 75 -9.55 -5.25 -0.45
C ARG A 75 -8.97 -4.46 -1.62
N MET A 76 -8.04 -3.56 -1.36
CA MET A 76 -7.35 -2.82 -2.43
C MET A 76 -6.53 -3.76 -3.31
N LEU A 77 -5.74 -4.68 -2.74
CA LEU A 77 -4.96 -5.65 -3.50
C LEU A 77 -5.85 -6.57 -4.32
N GLN A 78 -7.00 -7.02 -3.79
CA GLN A 78 -7.97 -7.79 -4.59
C GLN A 78 -8.56 -6.98 -5.74
N ALA A 79 -8.85 -5.69 -5.52
CA ALA A 79 -9.46 -4.83 -6.53
C ALA A 79 -8.53 -4.50 -7.70
N ILE A 80 -7.20 -4.56 -7.48
CA ILE A 80 -6.18 -4.27 -8.50
C ILE A 80 -5.65 -5.54 -9.21
N GLU A 81 -6.14 -6.72 -8.89
CA GLU A 81 -5.74 -7.96 -9.59
C GLU A 81 -5.93 -7.86 -11.12
N PRO A 82 -5.12 -8.58 -11.93
CA PRO A 82 -4.07 -9.53 -11.56
C PRO A 82 -2.76 -8.86 -11.17
N ILE A 83 -2.06 -9.45 -10.18
CA ILE A 83 -0.75 -8.99 -9.69
C ILE A 83 0.38 -9.93 -10.11
N HIS A 84 0.07 -11.22 -10.31
CA HIS A 84 1.08 -12.22 -10.69
C HIS A 84 1.78 -11.85 -12.00
N GLY A 85 3.12 -11.81 -11.97
CA GLY A 85 3.96 -11.42 -13.09
C GLY A 85 3.99 -9.92 -13.39
N ALA A 86 3.26 -9.10 -12.63
CA ALA A 86 3.21 -7.66 -12.82
C ALA A 86 4.49 -6.97 -12.30
N LYS A 87 4.90 -5.90 -12.97
CA LYS A 87 5.84 -4.92 -12.43
C LYS A 87 5.04 -3.91 -11.61
N ALA A 88 5.26 -3.90 -10.30
CA ALA A 88 4.46 -3.11 -9.36
C ALA A 88 5.26 -1.98 -8.71
N LEU A 89 4.69 -0.78 -8.62
CA LEU A 89 5.19 0.32 -7.80
C LEU A 89 4.32 0.44 -6.54
N HIS A 90 4.94 0.34 -5.38
CA HIS A 90 4.32 0.61 -4.10
C HIS A 90 4.75 1.98 -3.58
N VAL A 91 3.85 2.94 -3.56
CA VAL A 91 4.08 4.35 -3.17
C VAL A 91 3.66 4.56 -1.72
N ALA A 92 4.48 5.26 -0.95
CA ALA A 92 4.36 5.45 0.49
C ALA A 92 4.39 4.09 1.22
N CYS A 93 5.34 3.25 0.82
CA CYS A 93 5.39 1.83 1.19
C CYS A 93 5.66 1.58 2.69
N GLY A 94 6.00 2.62 3.45
CA GLY A 94 6.29 2.51 4.87
C GLY A 94 7.31 1.40 5.15
N SER A 95 6.92 0.43 5.95
CA SER A 95 7.73 -0.73 6.29
C SER A 95 7.61 -1.92 5.30
N CYS A 96 7.06 -1.69 4.10
CA CYS A 96 6.99 -2.68 3.01
C CYS A 96 6.07 -3.90 3.23
N TYR A 97 5.08 -3.84 4.13
CA TYR A 97 4.19 -5.01 4.33
C TYR A 97 3.38 -5.35 3.07
N ALA A 98 2.72 -4.36 2.44
CA ALA A 98 1.99 -4.61 1.20
C ALA A 98 2.94 -4.98 0.03
N SER A 99 4.17 -4.45 0.00
CA SER A 99 5.22 -4.90 -0.94
C SER A 99 5.50 -6.39 -0.79
N ALA A 100 5.61 -6.88 0.46
CA ALA A 100 5.83 -8.30 0.74
C ALA A 100 4.66 -9.17 0.28
N ILE A 101 3.42 -8.72 0.47
CA ILE A 101 2.21 -9.41 -0.04
C ILE A 101 2.25 -9.48 -1.57
N MET A 102 2.52 -8.37 -2.27
CA MET A 102 2.61 -8.34 -3.74
C MET A 102 3.72 -9.23 -4.26
N ALA A 103 4.89 -9.24 -3.61
CA ALA A 103 6.00 -10.13 -3.97
C ALA A 103 5.62 -11.61 -3.78
N LYS A 104 4.90 -11.96 -2.72
CA LYS A 104 4.34 -13.32 -2.51
C LYS A 104 3.32 -13.72 -3.57
N LEU A 105 2.62 -12.77 -4.16
CA LEU A 105 1.73 -12.97 -5.30
C LEU A 105 2.48 -13.09 -6.63
N GLY A 106 3.80 -12.93 -6.64
CA GLY A 106 4.65 -13.09 -7.83
C GLY A 106 4.90 -11.81 -8.61
N ALA A 107 4.68 -10.63 -8.02
CA ALA A 107 5.05 -9.36 -8.64
C ALA A 107 6.55 -9.06 -8.50
N GLU A 108 7.10 -8.33 -9.47
CA GLU A 108 8.35 -7.58 -9.34
C GLU A 108 8.03 -6.22 -8.70
N VAL A 109 8.47 -6.01 -7.45
CA VAL A 109 8.04 -4.85 -6.67
C VAL A 109 9.14 -3.82 -6.52
N VAL A 110 8.81 -2.57 -6.88
CA VAL A 110 9.57 -1.37 -6.54
C VAL A 110 8.82 -0.65 -5.40
N ALA A 111 9.45 -0.51 -4.25
CA ALA A 111 8.91 0.14 -3.06
C ALA A 111 9.51 1.54 -2.91
N LEU A 112 8.67 2.57 -2.89
CA LEU A 112 9.03 3.97 -2.81
C LEU A 112 8.54 4.58 -1.50
N ASP A 113 9.44 5.20 -0.74
CA ASP A 113 9.08 6.09 0.37
C ASP A 113 10.06 7.28 0.43
N GLU A 114 9.66 8.36 1.10
CA GLU A 114 10.49 9.55 1.32
C GLU A 114 11.47 9.36 2.49
N ASP A 115 11.20 8.42 3.38
CA ASP A 115 11.97 8.18 4.60
C ASP A 115 12.84 6.92 4.48
N GLY A 116 14.16 7.13 4.39
CA GLY A 116 15.13 6.03 4.32
C GLY A 116 15.08 5.11 5.54
N LYS A 117 14.78 5.63 6.75
CA LYS A 117 14.70 4.82 7.97
C LYS A 117 13.53 3.83 7.94
N LEU A 118 12.41 4.23 7.29
CA LEU A 118 11.29 3.33 7.04
C LEU A 118 11.66 2.21 6.06
N LEU A 119 12.40 2.56 5.01
CA LEU A 119 12.89 1.57 4.05
C LEU A 119 13.93 0.62 4.66
N ASP A 120 14.78 1.09 5.58
CA ASP A 120 15.71 0.23 6.33
C ASP A 120 14.96 -0.74 7.23
N MET A 121 13.90 -0.28 7.91
CA MET A 121 13.00 -1.15 8.69
C MET A 121 12.31 -2.17 7.78
N GLY A 122 11.87 -1.74 6.61
CA GLY A 122 11.29 -2.61 5.58
C GLY A 122 12.26 -3.66 5.08
N GLU A 123 13.56 -3.31 4.88
CA GLU A 123 14.61 -4.26 4.49
C GLU A 123 14.80 -5.36 5.53
N ALA A 124 14.93 -4.96 6.79
CA ALA A 124 15.08 -5.90 7.88
C ALA A 124 13.89 -6.86 7.96
N ALA A 125 12.66 -6.32 7.82
CA ALA A 125 11.43 -7.10 7.82
C ALA A 125 11.34 -8.07 6.62
N LEU A 126 11.61 -7.60 5.40
CA LEU A 126 11.62 -8.42 4.19
C LEU A 126 12.64 -9.57 4.31
N THR A 127 13.83 -9.26 4.82
CA THR A 127 14.88 -10.26 5.05
C THR A 127 14.44 -11.32 6.06
N SER A 128 13.80 -10.91 7.17
CA SER A 128 13.33 -11.83 8.22
C SER A 128 12.28 -12.84 7.71
N VAL A 129 11.49 -12.44 6.70
CA VAL A 129 10.48 -13.30 6.06
C VAL A 129 10.95 -13.94 4.75
N GLY A 130 12.25 -13.81 4.41
CA GLY A 130 12.87 -14.46 3.26
C GLY A 130 12.47 -13.88 1.91
N ILE A 131 12.09 -12.60 1.83
CA ILE A 131 11.77 -11.90 0.59
C ILE A 131 12.94 -10.98 0.20
N THR A 132 13.55 -11.26 -0.96
CA THR A 132 14.70 -10.49 -1.47
C THR A 132 14.40 -9.77 -2.80
N SER A 133 13.21 -9.97 -3.35
CA SER A 133 12.82 -9.48 -4.68
C SER A 133 12.21 -8.06 -4.68
N VAL A 134 12.15 -7.37 -3.53
CA VAL A 134 11.63 -6.02 -3.44
C VAL A 134 12.76 -5.00 -3.57
N LYS A 135 12.74 -4.20 -4.64
CA LYS A 135 13.65 -3.07 -4.82
C LYS A 135 13.13 -1.86 -4.04
N ARG A 136 13.97 -1.27 -3.19
CA ARG A 136 13.59 -0.11 -2.37
C ARG A 136 14.26 1.15 -2.89
N ILE A 137 13.49 2.25 -2.95
CA ILE A 137 13.96 3.54 -3.47
C ILE A 137 13.49 4.65 -2.53
N VAL A 138 14.43 5.48 -2.09
CA VAL A 138 14.13 6.74 -1.39
C VAL A 138 13.86 7.82 -2.44
N GLY A 139 12.69 8.46 -2.38
CA GLY A 139 12.36 9.53 -3.33
C GLY A 139 11.02 10.20 -3.05
N ALA A 140 10.75 11.31 -3.73
CA ALA A 140 9.49 12.02 -3.60
C ALA A 140 8.32 11.17 -4.13
N LEU A 141 7.26 11.02 -3.34
CA LEU A 141 6.13 10.16 -3.69
C LEU A 141 5.42 10.61 -4.98
N GLY A 142 5.30 11.93 -5.19
CA GLY A 142 4.62 12.49 -6.36
C GLY A 142 5.36 12.28 -7.68
N ASP A 143 6.69 12.11 -7.63
CA ASP A 143 7.53 11.90 -8.80
C ASP A 143 7.53 10.42 -9.25
N GLY A 144 7.14 9.52 -8.36
CA GLY A 144 7.21 8.09 -8.61
C GLY A 144 8.65 7.62 -8.85
N VAL A 145 8.82 6.66 -9.78
CA VAL A 145 10.13 6.13 -10.14
C VAL A 145 10.21 5.98 -11.66
N ALA A 146 10.34 7.11 -12.38
CA ALA A 146 10.33 7.15 -13.85
C ALA A 146 11.42 6.27 -14.49
N ALA A 147 12.57 6.10 -13.82
CA ALA A 147 13.64 5.23 -14.31
C ALA A 147 13.28 3.74 -14.31
N GLU A 148 12.27 3.35 -13.56
CA GLU A 148 11.75 1.97 -13.47
C GLU A 148 10.45 1.79 -14.27
N ALA A 149 9.83 2.88 -14.77
CA ALA A 149 8.61 2.79 -15.56
C ALA A 149 8.84 2.02 -16.89
N PRO A 150 7.78 1.45 -17.49
CA PRO A 150 6.39 1.51 -17.06
C PRO A 150 6.04 0.44 -16.00
N PHE A 151 4.93 0.69 -15.26
CA PHE A 151 4.39 -0.21 -14.26
C PHE A 151 3.02 -0.77 -14.67
N ASP A 152 2.81 -2.05 -14.44
CA ASP A 152 1.51 -2.71 -14.63
C ASP A 152 0.56 -2.39 -13.49
N VAL A 153 1.12 -2.22 -12.28
CA VAL A 153 0.38 -1.95 -11.05
C VAL A 153 1.06 -0.82 -10.28
N ILE A 154 0.27 0.17 -9.85
CA ILE A 154 0.71 1.18 -8.88
C ILE A 154 -0.23 1.13 -7.67
N PHE A 155 0.31 0.86 -6.49
CA PHE A 155 -0.41 0.81 -5.23
C PHE A 155 0.02 1.99 -4.36
N ILE A 156 -0.91 2.89 -4.00
CA ILE A 156 -0.65 4.02 -3.09
C ILE A 156 -1.14 3.64 -1.69
N GLU A 157 -0.24 3.51 -0.73
CA GLU A 157 -0.59 3.19 0.66
C GLU A 157 -0.94 4.45 1.45
N GLY A 158 -2.05 5.10 1.05
CA GLY A 158 -2.55 6.33 1.67
C GLY A 158 -3.61 7.01 0.84
N ALA A 159 -4.02 8.21 1.28
CA ALA A 159 -5.00 9.02 0.58
C ALA A 159 -4.35 10.15 -0.22
N TYR A 160 -5.03 10.56 -1.29
CA TYR A 160 -4.68 11.72 -2.10
C TYR A 160 -5.90 12.61 -2.34
N GLN A 161 -5.68 13.92 -2.38
CA GLN A 161 -6.68 14.92 -2.78
C GLN A 161 -6.46 15.41 -4.22
N LYS A 162 -5.19 15.49 -4.65
CA LYS A 162 -4.84 15.76 -6.05
C LYS A 162 -4.64 14.45 -6.77
N ARG A 163 -5.27 14.32 -7.94
CA ARG A 163 -5.06 13.14 -8.79
C ARG A 163 -3.57 12.97 -9.10
N PRO A 164 -2.99 11.78 -8.88
CA PRO A 164 -1.54 11.56 -8.95
C PRO A 164 -1.08 11.43 -10.41
N SER A 165 -1.15 12.51 -11.18
CA SER A 165 -0.86 12.52 -12.63
C SER A 165 0.55 12.05 -12.98
N GLY A 166 1.55 12.37 -12.14
CA GLY A 166 2.93 11.90 -12.33
C GLY A 166 3.06 10.38 -12.23
N LEU A 167 2.28 9.75 -11.33
CA LEU A 167 2.24 8.29 -11.21
C LEU A 167 1.43 7.65 -12.35
N LEU A 168 0.31 8.26 -12.73
CA LEU A 168 -0.51 7.78 -13.85
C LEU A 168 0.24 7.79 -15.18
N ALA A 169 1.14 8.76 -15.39
CA ALA A 169 2.01 8.80 -16.58
C ALA A 169 2.96 7.59 -16.64
N GLN A 170 3.32 7.01 -15.49
CA GLN A 170 4.21 5.86 -15.39
C GLN A 170 3.52 4.50 -15.54
N LEU A 171 2.19 4.47 -15.71
CA LEU A 171 1.47 3.23 -16.00
C LEU A 171 1.80 2.71 -17.40
N ALA A 172 1.94 1.39 -17.50
CA ALA A 172 1.90 0.67 -18.77
C ALA A 172 0.51 0.82 -19.42
N GLU A 173 0.41 0.52 -20.72
CA GLU A 173 -0.89 0.35 -21.35
C GLU A 173 -1.62 -0.86 -20.75
N GLY A 174 -2.87 -0.71 -20.35
CA GLY A 174 -3.61 -1.67 -19.52
C GLY A 174 -3.23 -1.66 -18.04
N GLY A 175 -2.26 -0.84 -17.64
CA GLY A 175 -1.80 -0.71 -16.26
C GLY A 175 -2.86 -0.06 -15.35
N ARG A 176 -2.77 -0.34 -14.06
CA ARG A 176 -3.76 0.03 -13.04
C ARG A 176 -3.12 0.71 -11.85
N LEU A 177 -3.77 1.76 -11.36
CA LEU A 177 -3.39 2.42 -10.11
C LEU A 177 -4.55 2.33 -9.12
N ILE A 178 -4.25 2.00 -7.86
CA ILE A 178 -5.22 2.03 -6.78
C ILE A 178 -4.71 2.88 -5.61
N GLY A 179 -5.62 3.63 -5.03
CA GLY A 179 -5.37 4.46 -3.84
C GLY A 179 -6.68 5.02 -3.30
N VAL A 180 -6.63 5.72 -2.18
CA VAL A 180 -7.81 6.36 -1.57
C VAL A 180 -7.89 7.80 -2.02
N ALA A 181 -8.96 8.18 -2.74
CA ALA A 181 -9.22 9.55 -3.14
C ALA A 181 -10.05 10.29 -2.11
N GLY A 182 -9.64 11.51 -1.76
CA GLY A 182 -10.34 12.35 -0.78
C GLY A 182 -9.95 12.04 0.68
N VAL A 183 -10.68 12.68 1.59
CA VAL A 183 -10.46 12.56 3.04
C VAL A 183 -11.80 12.46 3.79
N GLY A 184 -11.77 11.88 4.98
CA GLY A 184 -12.95 11.74 5.83
C GLY A 184 -14.00 10.78 5.25
N ARG A 185 -15.28 11.06 5.51
CA ARG A 185 -16.39 10.15 5.17
C ARG A 185 -16.69 10.04 3.66
N ALA A 186 -16.26 11.01 2.87
CA ALA A 186 -16.46 11.02 1.43
C ALA A 186 -15.30 10.37 0.66
N ALA A 187 -14.30 9.87 1.37
CA ALA A 187 -13.16 9.22 0.74
C ALA A 187 -13.52 7.84 0.18
N GLN A 188 -12.99 7.55 -1.00
CA GLN A 188 -13.27 6.32 -1.73
C GLN A 188 -11.99 5.71 -2.26
N VAL A 189 -11.92 4.39 -2.26
CA VAL A 189 -10.89 3.69 -3.03
C VAL A 189 -11.20 3.85 -4.51
N MET A 190 -10.23 4.40 -5.24
CA MET A 190 -10.31 4.62 -6.69
C MET A 190 -9.41 3.64 -7.42
N LEU A 191 -9.92 3.02 -8.46
CA LEU A 191 -9.16 2.24 -9.41
C LEU A 191 -9.07 3.03 -10.73
N GLU A 192 -7.85 3.40 -11.09
CA GLU A 192 -7.51 4.02 -12.36
C GLU A 192 -6.98 2.96 -13.32
N VAL A 193 -7.37 3.03 -14.58
CA VAL A 193 -6.89 2.13 -15.65
C VAL A 193 -6.44 2.99 -16.82
N LYS A 194 -5.25 2.68 -17.36
CA LYS A 194 -4.74 3.32 -18.56
C LYS A 194 -5.15 2.52 -19.79
N ALA A 195 -5.84 3.18 -20.73
CA ALA A 195 -6.23 2.60 -22.01
C ALA A 195 -6.11 3.68 -23.12
N ASP A 196 -5.51 3.31 -24.23
CA ASP A 196 -5.26 4.23 -25.38
C ASP A 196 -4.52 5.52 -24.95
N GLY A 197 -3.56 5.37 -24.02
CA GLY A 197 -2.77 6.48 -23.49
C GLY A 197 -3.50 7.35 -22.45
N VAL A 198 -4.77 7.11 -22.17
CA VAL A 198 -5.60 7.89 -21.24
C VAL A 198 -5.92 7.07 -19.98
N SER A 199 -5.70 7.68 -18.80
CA SER A 199 -6.10 7.06 -17.54
C SER A 199 -7.47 7.51 -17.10
N THR A 200 -8.37 6.56 -16.84
CA THR A 200 -9.74 6.79 -16.35
C THR A 200 -9.92 6.09 -15.01
N GLY A 201 -10.58 6.77 -14.07
CA GLY A 201 -10.81 6.27 -12.73
C GLY A 201 -12.27 5.97 -12.44
N ARG A 202 -12.50 4.92 -11.63
CA ARG A 202 -13.82 4.61 -11.06
C ARG A 202 -13.70 4.33 -9.57
N PRO A 203 -14.72 4.68 -8.77
CA PRO A 203 -14.78 4.26 -7.37
C PRO A 203 -15.00 2.74 -7.29
N VAL A 204 -14.41 2.13 -6.26
CA VAL A 204 -14.54 0.68 -5.99
C VAL A 204 -15.35 0.45 -4.71
N PHE A 205 -14.98 1.12 -3.64
CA PHE A 205 -15.68 1.09 -2.35
C PHE A 205 -15.29 2.28 -1.47
N ASP A 206 -16.13 2.60 -0.49
CA ASP A 206 -15.87 3.66 0.47
C ASP A 206 -14.84 3.21 1.51
N ALA A 207 -13.79 4.01 1.70
CA ALA A 207 -12.80 3.82 2.74
C ALA A 207 -12.01 5.10 2.96
N SER A 208 -11.48 5.30 4.15
CA SER A 208 -10.57 6.39 4.47
C SER A 208 -9.16 5.87 4.73
N ALA A 209 -8.17 6.69 4.41
CA ALA A 209 -6.77 6.46 4.72
C ALA A 209 -6.12 7.78 5.14
N PRO A 210 -4.94 7.75 5.78
CA PRO A 210 -4.16 8.95 6.06
C PRO A 210 -3.83 9.70 4.77
N LEU A 211 -4.03 11.01 4.77
CA LEU A 211 -3.65 11.85 3.64
C LEU A 211 -2.13 11.94 3.55
N LEU A 212 -1.61 11.66 2.37
CA LEU A 212 -0.20 11.85 2.06
C LEU A 212 0.05 13.32 1.69
N ALA A 213 0.99 13.99 2.37
CA ALA A 213 1.27 15.41 2.16
C ALA A 213 1.66 15.73 0.70
N ALA A 214 2.39 14.82 0.04
CA ALA A 214 2.77 14.94 -1.36
C ALA A 214 1.58 15.09 -2.32
N PHE A 215 0.40 14.60 -1.92
CA PHE A 215 -0.84 14.64 -2.73
C PHE A 215 -1.95 15.49 -2.12
N ALA A 216 -1.62 16.32 -1.11
CA ALA A 216 -2.58 17.24 -0.51
C ALA A 216 -2.98 18.36 -1.49
N ALA A 217 -4.24 18.75 -1.47
CA ALA A 217 -4.68 19.96 -2.16
C ALA A 217 -4.15 21.21 -1.44
N ALA A 218 -3.86 22.27 -2.19
CA ALA A 218 -3.57 23.55 -1.57
C ALA A 218 -4.78 24.00 -0.73
N PRO A 219 -4.57 24.60 0.46
CA PRO A 219 -5.68 25.13 1.23
C PRO A 219 -6.46 26.16 0.38
N HIS A 220 -7.74 25.91 0.14
CA HIS A 220 -8.64 26.91 -0.43
C HIS A 220 -9.28 27.68 0.72
N PHE A 221 -8.94 28.94 0.87
CA PHE A 221 -9.72 29.85 1.69
C PHE A 221 -10.99 30.19 0.90
N ALA A 222 -12.14 29.65 1.28
CA ALA A 222 -13.44 30.17 0.88
C ALA A 222 -13.76 31.31 1.86
N PHE A 223 -13.89 32.52 1.35
CA PHE A 223 -14.45 33.67 2.08
C PHE A 223 -15.97 33.67 1.99
#